data_939379fd7573da17bf248543041f7cd1
#
_entry.id   939379fd7573da17bf248543041f7cd1
#
_cell.length_a   1.000
_cell.length_b   1.000
_cell.length_c   1.000
_cell.angle_alpha   90.00
_cell.angle_beta   90.00
_cell.angle_gamma   90.00
#
_symmetry.space_group_name_H-M   'P 1'
#
loop_
_entity.id
_entity.type
_entity.pdbx_description
1 polymer ?
#
loop_
_entity_poly.entity_id
_entity_poly.type
_entity_poly.pdbx_seq_one_letter_code
_entity_poly.pdbx_strand_id
1 'polypeptide(L)'
;VSIEVRNLRKRFGSTVVCDDLNLDIPSGELVALLGPSGSGKTTLLRIIAGLEVPDSGRVHFHGEDATHTDVRERNVGFVFQHYALFGHMTIFENVAFGLRVRPKNRRPDDATIRRKVTELLELVQLGPLLDRYPHQLSGGQRQRVALARALAVEPKVLLLDEPFGALDAKVRKELRRWLRRLHDEVHVTSVFVTHDQEEAMEVADRVVVMNAGRIEQEGAPDQVYDHPATPFVLQFLGDVNLFRGRFGVPDGETGYVRPHELDILGDATPDALPATLAHTLTVGAHTRLEFRRSDEAGFVDVEMLRADYVALRDRLGLTVGGHYHLRPRRVTRFVAGSV
;
A
#
# COMPACT_ATOMS: atom_id res chain seq x y z
N VAL A 1 5.70 21.26 4.33
CA VAL A 1 4.70 20.18 4.47
C VAL A 1 3.49 20.57 3.65
N SER A 2 2.97 19.63 2.84
CA SER A 2 1.83 19.91 1.97
C SER A 2 0.49 19.69 2.68
N ILE A 3 0.42 18.63 3.52
CA ILE A 3 -0.76 18.29 4.30
C ILE A 3 -0.33 17.97 5.71
N GLU A 4 -1.03 18.54 6.69
CA GLU A 4 -0.84 18.25 8.10
C GLU A 4 -2.17 17.84 8.71
N VAL A 5 -2.18 16.69 9.36
CA VAL A 5 -3.30 16.18 10.15
C VAL A 5 -2.91 16.24 11.61
N ARG A 6 -3.76 16.82 12.46
CA ARG A 6 -3.47 17.00 13.89
C ARG A 6 -4.63 16.55 14.75
N ASN A 7 -4.37 15.60 15.65
CA ASN A 7 -5.29 15.07 16.65
C ASN A 7 -6.67 14.70 16.09
N LEU A 8 -6.67 14.13 14.87
CA LEU A 8 -7.88 13.87 14.10
C LEU A 8 -8.67 12.72 14.73
N ARG A 9 -9.95 12.96 14.98
CA ARG A 9 -10.89 11.94 15.46
C ARG A 9 -12.13 11.90 14.61
N LYS A 10 -12.61 10.66 14.35
CA LYS A 10 -13.86 10.42 13.64
C LYS A 10 -14.54 9.17 14.17
N ARG A 11 -15.85 9.26 14.35
CA ARG A 11 -16.73 8.15 14.75
C ARG A 11 -17.92 8.05 13.79
N PHE A 12 -18.38 6.83 13.60
CA PHE A 12 -19.68 6.55 12.98
C PHE A 12 -20.52 5.75 13.98
N GLY A 13 -21.54 6.38 14.52
CA GLY A 13 -22.30 5.83 15.65
C GLY A 13 -21.40 5.57 16.86
N SER A 14 -21.32 4.32 17.31
CA SER A 14 -20.44 3.91 18.43
C SER A 14 -19.01 3.57 18.00
N THR A 15 -18.74 3.41 16.70
CA THR A 15 -17.46 2.94 16.19
C THR A 15 -16.49 4.11 15.98
N VAL A 16 -15.33 4.07 16.65
CA VAL A 16 -14.22 4.99 16.41
C VAL A 16 -13.46 4.50 15.18
N VAL A 17 -13.34 5.34 14.15
CA VAL A 17 -12.70 5.00 12.87
C VAL A 17 -11.36 5.71 12.70
N CYS A 18 -11.21 6.91 13.28
CA CYS A 18 -9.95 7.61 13.41
C CYS A 18 -9.81 8.02 14.88
N ASP A 19 -8.70 7.66 15.52
CA ASP A 19 -8.44 7.89 16.93
C ASP A 19 -7.10 8.59 17.11
N ASP A 20 -7.17 9.91 17.29
CA ASP A 20 -6.02 10.78 17.55
C ASP A 20 -4.92 10.72 16.47
N LEU A 21 -5.33 10.72 15.20
CA LEU A 21 -4.39 10.63 14.08
C LEU A 21 -3.58 11.93 13.94
N ASN A 22 -2.28 11.76 13.81
CA ASN A 22 -1.30 12.81 13.51
C ASN A 22 -0.45 12.35 12.34
N LEU A 23 -0.40 13.14 11.25
CA LEU A 23 0.29 12.77 10.03
C LEU A 23 0.80 14.02 9.30
N ASP A 24 2.02 13.97 8.86
CA ASP A 24 2.65 14.97 8.00
C ASP A 24 2.95 14.38 6.62
N ILE A 25 2.43 15.00 5.57
CA ILE A 25 2.69 14.61 4.19
C ILE A 25 3.51 15.72 3.53
N PRO A 26 4.79 15.49 3.26
CA PRO A 26 5.65 16.42 2.57
C PRO A 26 5.18 16.73 1.15
N SER A 27 5.56 17.90 0.65
CA SER A 27 5.25 18.29 -0.72
C SER A 27 6.01 17.41 -1.71
N GLY A 28 5.30 16.93 -2.75
CA GLY A 28 5.88 16.11 -3.80
C GLY A 28 6.10 14.64 -3.45
N GLU A 29 5.71 14.17 -2.26
CA GLU A 29 5.76 12.75 -1.91
C GLU A 29 4.53 11.99 -2.40
N LEU A 30 4.74 10.72 -2.72
CA LEU A 30 3.70 9.72 -2.95
C LEU A 30 3.58 8.82 -1.73
N VAL A 31 2.52 9.02 -0.95
CA VAL A 31 2.29 8.35 0.34
C VAL A 31 1.23 7.26 0.21
N ALA A 32 1.52 6.06 0.68
CA ALA A 32 0.56 4.97 0.79
C ALA A 32 -0.03 4.91 2.20
N LEU A 33 -1.35 4.94 2.33
CA LEU A 33 -2.07 4.54 3.54
C LEU A 33 -2.35 3.04 3.43
N LEU A 34 -1.67 2.24 4.22
CA LEU A 34 -1.69 0.78 4.18
C LEU A 34 -2.28 0.22 5.47
N GLY A 35 -3.07 -0.85 5.40
CA GLY A 35 -3.63 -1.50 6.58
C GLY A 35 -4.83 -2.38 6.25
N PRO A 36 -5.32 -3.18 7.20
CA PRO A 36 -6.48 -4.06 6.99
C PRO A 36 -7.75 -3.26 6.70
N SER A 37 -8.77 -3.95 6.21
CA SER A 37 -10.10 -3.37 6.02
C SER A 37 -10.63 -2.83 7.35
N GLY A 38 -11.25 -1.65 7.33
CA GLY A 38 -11.79 -1.02 8.53
C GLY A 38 -10.76 -0.28 9.41
N SER A 39 -9.49 -0.17 9.01
CA SER A 39 -8.47 0.56 9.79
C SER A 39 -8.56 2.09 9.70
N GLY A 40 -9.52 2.65 8.94
CA GLY A 40 -9.76 4.11 8.87
C GLY A 40 -9.13 4.82 7.67
N LYS A 41 -8.39 4.15 6.80
CA LYS A 41 -7.67 4.73 5.64
C LYS A 41 -8.55 5.58 4.71
N THR A 42 -9.62 4.99 4.20
CA THR A 42 -10.57 5.67 3.30
C THR A 42 -11.24 6.86 4.00
N THR A 43 -11.55 6.73 5.29
CA THR A 43 -12.14 7.83 6.07
C THR A 43 -11.14 8.97 6.22
N LEU A 44 -9.88 8.68 6.56
CA LEU A 44 -8.81 9.68 6.62
C LEU A 44 -8.63 10.38 5.26
N LEU A 45 -8.57 9.59 4.17
CA LEU A 45 -8.44 10.13 2.81
C LEU A 45 -9.61 11.09 2.46
N ARG A 46 -10.85 10.70 2.81
CA ARG A 46 -12.04 11.53 2.57
C ARG A 46 -12.07 12.79 3.42
N ILE A 47 -11.58 12.73 4.66
CA ILE A 47 -11.45 13.91 5.51
C ILE A 47 -10.39 14.87 4.93
N ILE A 48 -9.25 14.37 4.48
CA ILE A 48 -8.24 15.17 3.77
C ILE A 48 -8.86 15.82 2.52
N ALA A 49 -9.67 15.10 1.76
CA ALA A 49 -10.36 15.62 0.59
C ALA A 49 -11.44 16.67 0.89
N GLY A 50 -11.96 16.73 2.12
CA GLY A 50 -13.13 17.53 2.49
C GLY A 50 -14.46 16.90 2.11
N LEU A 51 -14.47 15.61 1.81
CA LEU A 51 -15.67 14.80 1.55
C LEU A 51 -16.31 14.27 2.82
N GLU A 52 -15.58 14.31 3.92
CA GLU A 52 -16.03 13.93 5.26
C GLU A 52 -15.51 14.94 6.27
N VAL A 53 -16.30 15.24 7.32
CA VAL A 53 -15.93 16.19 8.37
C VAL A 53 -15.46 15.40 9.60
N PRO A 54 -14.31 15.72 10.20
CA PRO A 54 -13.87 15.10 11.44
C PRO A 54 -14.73 15.55 12.61
N ASP A 55 -14.81 14.73 13.67
CA ASP A 55 -15.51 15.12 14.91
C ASP A 55 -14.64 16.06 15.76
N SER A 56 -13.31 15.91 15.65
CA SER A 56 -12.33 16.83 16.25
C SER A 56 -10.99 16.71 15.55
N GLY A 57 -10.07 17.62 15.85
CA GLY A 57 -8.77 17.72 15.19
C GLY A 57 -8.80 18.67 13.99
N ARG A 58 -7.69 18.76 13.27
CA ARG A 58 -7.51 19.72 12.17
C ARG A 58 -6.78 19.12 11.00
N VAL A 59 -7.09 19.63 9.81
CA VAL A 59 -6.35 19.37 8.56
C VAL A 59 -5.88 20.70 8.01
N HIS A 60 -4.56 20.81 7.78
CA HIS A 60 -3.97 21.99 7.16
C HIS A 60 -3.42 21.62 5.78
N PHE A 61 -3.54 22.55 4.84
CA PHE A 61 -2.87 22.51 3.55
C PHE A 61 -1.91 23.70 3.45
N HIS A 62 -0.63 23.40 3.25
CA HIS A 62 0.42 24.44 3.19
C HIS A 62 0.40 25.43 4.38
N GLY A 63 0.04 24.92 5.58
CA GLY A 63 -0.05 25.70 6.81
C GLY A 63 -1.38 26.43 7.04
N GLU A 64 -2.31 26.39 6.07
CA GLU A 64 -3.63 26.99 6.20
C GLU A 64 -4.66 25.95 6.69
N ASP A 65 -5.47 26.28 7.68
CA ASP A 65 -6.53 25.38 8.20
C ASP A 65 -7.62 25.19 7.14
N ALA A 66 -7.74 23.99 6.66
CA ALA A 66 -8.72 23.56 5.68
C ALA A 66 -9.80 22.63 6.25
N THR A 67 -9.87 22.46 7.57
CA THR A 67 -10.74 21.47 8.22
C THR A 67 -12.20 21.58 7.78
N HIS A 68 -12.71 22.82 7.65
CA HIS A 68 -14.09 23.11 7.24
C HIS A 68 -14.20 23.73 5.84
N THR A 69 -13.09 23.80 5.10
CA THR A 69 -13.08 24.33 3.73
C THR A 69 -13.82 23.37 2.79
N ASP A 70 -14.70 23.89 1.94
CA ASP A 70 -15.44 23.10 0.94
C ASP A 70 -14.45 22.36 0.01
N VAL A 71 -14.81 21.15 -0.39
CA VAL A 71 -14.01 20.32 -1.31
C VAL A 71 -13.61 21.05 -2.59
N ARG A 72 -14.47 21.95 -3.09
CA ARG A 72 -14.22 22.73 -4.32
C ARG A 72 -13.10 23.75 -4.17
N GLU A 73 -12.84 24.19 -2.95
CA GLU A 73 -11.83 25.21 -2.62
C GLU A 73 -10.48 24.58 -2.19
N ARG A 74 -10.48 23.29 -1.80
CA ARG A 74 -9.25 22.60 -1.36
C ARG A 74 -8.24 22.33 -2.46
N ASN A 75 -8.62 22.48 -3.72
CA ASN A 75 -7.73 22.25 -4.87
C ASN A 75 -7.13 20.84 -4.91
N VAL A 76 -7.92 19.83 -4.55
CA VAL A 76 -7.55 18.41 -4.56
C VAL A 76 -8.15 17.69 -5.78
N GLY A 77 -7.38 16.80 -6.37
CA GLY A 77 -7.88 15.81 -7.33
C GLY A 77 -8.22 14.53 -6.60
N PHE A 78 -9.44 14.01 -6.77
CA PHE A 78 -9.87 12.78 -6.12
C PHE A 78 -10.22 11.70 -7.14
N VAL A 79 -9.67 10.50 -6.98
CA VAL A 79 -9.99 9.32 -7.78
C VAL A 79 -10.66 8.29 -6.87
N PHE A 80 -11.93 7.99 -7.17
CA PHE A 80 -12.73 7.02 -6.43
C PHE A 80 -12.40 5.57 -6.83
N GLN A 81 -12.58 4.63 -5.93
CA GLN A 81 -12.37 3.20 -6.12
C GLN A 81 -13.05 2.63 -7.38
N HIS A 82 -14.25 3.13 -7.72
CA HIS A 82 -15.00 2.73 -8.92
C HIS A 82 -14.88 3.73 -10.06
N TYR A 83 -13.84 4.58 -10.04
CA TYR A 83 -13.50 5.57 -11.07
C TYR A 83 -14.52 6.70 -11.25
N ALA A 84 -15.80 6.49 -10.96
CA ALA A 84 -16.89 7.45 -11.07
C ALA A 84 -16.90 8.23 -12.41
N LEU A 85 -16.64 7.55 -13.54
CA LEU A 85 -16.69 8.15 -14.86
C LEU A 85 -18.14 8.37 -15.30
N PHE A 86 -18.36 9.45 -16.02
CA PHE A 86 -19.65 9.75 -16.62
C PHE A 86 -19.87 8.87 -17.85
N GLY A 87 -20.73 7.85 -17.74
CA GLY A 87 -20.93 6.84 -18.78
C GLY A 87 -21.51 7.37 -20.11
N HIS A 88 -22.19 8.51 -20.07
CA HIS A 88 -22.79 9.19 -21.21
C HIS A 88 -21.85 10.20 -21.90
N MET A 89 -20.65 10.38 -21.39
CA MET A 89 -19.63 11.28 -21.92
C MET A 89 -18.48 10.47 -22.52
N THR A 90 -17.87 10.99 -23.57
CA THR A 90 -16.62 10.45 -24.12
C THR A 90 -15.47 10.59 -23.11
N ILE A 91 -14.35 9.94 -23.38
CA ILE A 91 -13.12 10.08 -22.56
C ILE A 91 -12.67 11.54 -22.54
N PHE A 92 -12.66 12.18 -23.70
CA PHE A 92 -12.33 13.60 -23.81
C PHE A 92 -13.23 14.46 -22.93
N GLU A 93 -14.54 14.25 -22.98
CA GLU A 93 -15.51 15.01 -22.20
C GLU A 93 -15.39 14.76 -20.70
N ASN A 94 -15.12 13.52 -20.29
CA ASN A 94 -14.83 13.18 -18.90
C ASN A 94 -13.65 13.98 -18.36
N VAL A 95 -12.54 14.05 -19.09
CA VAL A 95 -11.33 14.77 -18.67
C VAL A 95 -11.56 16.30 -18.73
N ALA A 96 -12.27 16.79 -19.75
CA ALA A 96 -12.60 18.20 -19.91
C ALA A 96 -13.61 18.73 -18.87
N PHE A 97 -14.37 17.85 -18.24
CA PHE A 97 -15.51 18.22 -17.40
C PHE A 97 -15.15 19.24 -16.32
N GLY A 98 -14.11 18.98 -15.53
CA GLY A 98 -13.69 19.85 -14.44
C GLY A 98 -13.25 21.24 -14.90
N LEU A 99 -12.74 21.36 -16.13
CA LEU A 99 -12.38 22.66 -16.72
C LEU A 99 -13.63 23.41 -17.23
N ARG A 100 -14.59 22.69 -17.82
CA ARG A 100 -15.83 23.27 -18.40
C ARG A 100 -16.80 23.80 -17.35
N VAL A 101 -16.87 23.17 -16.17
CA VAL A 101 -17.78 23.59 -15.09
C VAL A 101 -17.26 24.77 -14.28
N ARG A 102 -16.04 25.24 -14.52
CA ARG A 102 -15.51 26.44 -13.86
C ARG A 102 -16.38 27.67 -14.17
N PRO A 103 -16.49 28.61 -13.23
CA PRO A 103 -17.13 29.90 -13.50
C PRO A 103 -16.54 30.58 -14.74
N LYS A 104 -17.36 31.31 -15.51
CA LYS A 104 -16.97 31.92 -16.80
C LYS A 104 -15.67 32.72 -16.73
N ASN A 105 -15.44 33.43 -15.63
CA ASN A 105 -14.23 34.24 -15.41
C ASN A 105 -12.94 33.41 -15.12
N ARG A 106 -13.07 32.11 -14.84
CA ARG A 106 -11.96 31.20 -14.57
C ARG A 106 -11.89 30.04 -15.55
N ARG A 107 -12.85 29.95 -16.48
CA ARG A 107 -12.90 28.88 -17.49
C ARG A 107 -11.92 29.20 -18.61
N PRO A 108 -11.00 28.29 -18.94
CA PRO A 108 -10.19 28.42 -20.15
C PRO A 108 -11.07 28.40 -21.41
N ASP A 109 -10.59 28.98 -22.50
CA ASP A 109 -11.25 28.86 -23.80
C ASP A 109 -11.21 27.41 -24.34
N ASP A 110 -12.06 27.09 -25.29
CA ASP A 110 -12.19 25.74 -25.84
C ASP A 110 -10.91 25.21 -26.49
N ALA A 111 -10.09 26.08 -27.08
CA ALA A 111 -8.81 25.70 -27.69
C ALA A 111 -7.81 25.28 -26.61
N THR A 112 -7.74 26.02 -25.51
CA THR A 112 -6.91 25.69 -24.34
C THR A 112 -7.38 24.39 -23.67
N ILE A 113 -8.71 24.21 -23.51
CA ILE A 113 -9.27 22.96 -22.95
C ILE A 113 -8.89 21.78 -23.85
N ARG A 114 -9.08 21.92 -25.18
CA ARG A 114 -8.73 20.84 -26.12
C ARG A 114 -7.26 20.47 -26.04
N ARG A 115 -6.36 21.44 -26.04
CA ARG A 115 -4.91 21.20 -25.93
C ARG A 115 -4.56 20.49 -24.65
N LYS A 116 -4.98 21.01 -23.47
CA LYS A 116 -4.70 20.40 -22.16
C LYS A 116 -5.22 18.97 -22.04
N VAL A 117 -6.46 18.72 -22.48
CA VAL A 117 -7.06 17.40 -22.41
C VAL A 117 -6.33 16.41 -23.31
N THR A 118 -5.95 16.84 -24.53
CA THR A 118 -5.17 15.99 -25.45
C THR A 118 -3.80 15.65 -24.84
N GLU A 119 -3.07 16.63 -24.32
CA GLU A 119 -1.77 16.42 -23.65
C GLU A 119 -1.90 15.43 -22.47
N LEU A 120 -2.95 15.57 -21.64
CA LEU A 120 -3.20 14.64 -20.54
C LEU A 120 -3.56 13.24 -21.00
N LEU A 121 -4.37 13.09 -22.06
CA LEU A 121 -4.71 11.79 -22.61
C LEU A 121 -3.50 11.11 -23.26
N GLU A 122 -2.59 11.87 -23.86
CA GLU A 122 -1.31 11.36 -24.33
C GLU A 122 -0.42 10.91 -23.18
N LEU A 123 -0.30 11.72 -22.13
CA LEU A 123 0.45 11.41 -20.90
C LEU A 123 -0.01 10.08 -20.28
N VAL A 124 -1.34 9.84 -20.22
CA VAL A 124 -1.90 8.59 -19.72
C VAL A 124 -1.99 7.48 -20.79
N GLN A 125 -1.41 7.68 -21.98
CA GLN A 125 -1.36 6.73 -23.10
C GLN A 125 -2.73 6.34 -23.64
N LEU A 126 -3.67 7.28 -23.69
CA LEU A 126 -5.04 7.10 -24.18
C LEU A 126 -5.41 8.06 -25.33
N GLY A 127 -4.43 8.79 -25.90
CA GLY A 127 -4.63 9.72 -27.00
C GLY A 127 -5.49 9.18 -28.15
N PRO A 128 -5.22 7.97 -28.68
CA PRO A 128 -6.02 7.38 -29.78
C PRO A 128 -7.47 7.02 -29.41
N LEU A 129 -7.85 7.08 -28.11
CA LEU A 129 -9.13 6.61 -27.60
C LEU A 129 -10.06 7.75 -27.14
N LEU A 130 -9.70 9.01 -27.41
CA LEU A 130 -10.36 10.21 -26.88
C LEU A 130 -11.89 10.29 -27.14
N ASP A 131 -12.35 9.74 -28.28
CA ASP A 131 -13.78 9.74 -28.67
C ASP A 131 -14.56 8.51 -28.15
N ARG A 132 -13.88 7.57 -27.44
CA ARG A 132 -14.56 6.41 -26.87
C ARG A 132 -15.29 6.76 -25.57
N TYR A 133 -16.25 5.90 -25.23
CA TYR A 133 -17.01 5.96 -23.99
C TYR A 133 -16.43 5.01 -22.93
N PRO A 134 -16.67 5.25 -21.62
CA PRO A 134 -16.12 4.42 -20.53
C PRO A 134 -16.42 2.92 -20.65
N HIS A 135 -17.61 2.55 -21.14
CA HIS A 135 -17.98 1.14 -21.31
C HIS A 135 -17.16 0.41 -22.41
N GLN A 136 -16.49 1.14 -23.28
CA GLN A 136 -15.61 0.60 -24.34
C GLN A 136 -14.16 0.40 -23.88
N LEU A 137 -13.87 0.65 -22.61
CA LEU A 137 -12.52 0.62 -22.04
C LEU A 137 -12.32 -0.55 -21.09
N SER A 138 -11.07 -1.03 -20.99
CA SER A 138 -10.65 -1.92 -19.91
C SER A 138 -10.66 -1.22 -18.55
N GLY A 139 -10.61 -1.99 -17.45
CA GLY A 139 -10.52 -1.44 -16.09
C GLY A 139 -9.33 -0.48 -15.91
N GLY A 140 -8.12 -0.89 -16.35
CA GLY A 140 -6.93 -0.05 -16.28
C GLY A 140 -7.03 1.22 -17.14
N GLN A 141 -7.67 1.14 -18.31
CA GLN A 141 -7.91 2.33 -19.14
C GLN A 141 -8.88 3.29 -18.45
N ARG A 142 -9.98 2.80 -17.85
CA ARG A 142 -10.90 3.63 -17.06
C ARG A 142 -10.19 4.31 -15.89
N GLN A 143 -9.30 3.60 -15.20
CA GLN A 143 -8.49 4.16 -14.13
C GLN A 143 -7.63 5.33 -14.62
N ARG A 144 -6.94 5.17 -15.74
CA ARG A 144 -6.11 6.22 -16.34
C ARG A 144 -6.95 7.45 -16.77
N VAL A 145 -8.16 7.25 -17.28
CA VAL A 145 -9.09 8.35 -17.56
C VAL A 145 -9.47 9.10 -16.28
N ALA A 146 -9.81 8.39 -15.21
CA ALA A 146 -10.17 9.01 -13.93
C ALA A 146 -9.00 9.83 -13.37
N LEU A 147 -7.77 9.35 -13.53
CA LEU A 147 -6.57 10.05 -13.12
C LEU A 147 -6.32 11.30 -13.98
N ALA A 148 -6.42 11.18 -15.31
CA ALA A 148 -6.33 12.33 -16.23
C ALA A 148 -7.37 13.40 -15.90
N ARG A 149 -8.61 13.00 -15.59
CA ARG A 149 -9.68 13.91 -15.14
C ARG A 149 -9.31 14.63 -13.84
N ALA A 150 -8.74 13.90 -12.86
CA ALA A 150 -8.31 14.51 -11.61
C ALA A 150 -7.13 15.49 -11.80
N LEU A 151 -6.21 15.19 -12.71
CA LEU A 151 -5.07 16.05 -13.05
C LEU A 151 -5.46 17.27 -13.89
N ALA A 152 -6.54 17.19 -14.68
CA ALA A 152 -6.97 18.27 -15.58
C ALA A 152 -7.26 19.59 -14.85
N VAL A 153 -7.68 19.52 -13.60
CA VAL A 153 -7.96 20.71 -12.79
C VAL A 153 -6.69 21.30 -12.15
N GLU A 154 -5.51 20.71 -12.41
CA GLU A 154 -4.21 21.12 -11.87
C GLU A 154 -4.23 21.14 -10.33
N PRO A 155 -4.52 20.00 -9.69
CA PRO A 155 -4.64 19.93 -8.25
C PRO A 155 -3.26 20.08 -7.58
N LYS A 156 -3.23 20.65 -6.37
CA LYS A 156 -2.03 20.67 -5.54
C LYS A 156 -1.76 19.32 -4.87
N VAL A 157 -2.81 18.53 -4.70
CA VAL A 157 -2.77 17.22 -4.04
C VAL A 157 -3.66 16.25 -4.83
N LEU A 158 -3.18 15.03 -5.02
CA LEU A 158 -3.89 13.93 -5.66
C LEU A 158 -4.22 12.85 -4.61
N LEU A 159 -5.49 12.51 -4.49
CA LEU A 159 -5.99 11.53 -3.53
C LEU A 159 -6.62 10.35 -4.28
N LEU A 160 -6.17 9.13 -4.02
CA LEU A 160 -6.57 7.93 -4.75
C LEU A 160 -7.12 6.88 -3.76
N ASP A 161 -8.40 6.55 -3.89
CA ASP A 161 -9.06 5.55 -3.05
C ASP A 161 -9.00 4.17 -3.75
N GLU A 162 -8.14 3.28 -3.27
CA GLU A 162 -7.90 1.93 -3.81
C GLU A 162 -7.70 1.90 -5.34
N PRO A 163 -6.70 2.60 -5.88
CA PRO A 163 -6.56 2.79 -7.33
C PRO A 163 -6.32 1.50 -8.11
N PHE A 164 -5.96 0.40 -7.45
CA PHE A 164 -5.60 -0.88 -8.10
C PHE A 164 -6.61 -2.00 -7.83
N GLY A 165 -7.65 -1.76 -7.01
CA GLY A 165 -8.47 -2.80 -6.38
C GLY A 165 -9.27 -3.70 -7.34
N ALA A 166 -9.81 -3.19 -8.45
CA ALA A 166 -10.72 -3.93 -9.33
C ALA A 166 -10.07 -4.44 -10.63
N LEU A 167 -8.75 -4.73 -10.61
CA LEU A 167 -7.96 -5.06 -11.78
C LEU A 167 -7.38 -6.47 -11.69
N ASP A 168 -7.22 -7.14 -12.85
CA ASP A 168 -6.46 -8.37 -12.92
C ASP A 168 -4.97 -8.14 -12.61
N ALA A 169 -4.24 -9.20 -12.21
CA ALA A 169 -2.87 -9.11 -11.73
C ALA A 169 -1.89 -8.46 -12.73
N LYS A 170 -2.06 -8.73 -14.02
CA LYS A 170 -1.17 -8.17 -15.06
C LYS A 170 -1.41 -6.68 -15.22
N VAL A 171 -2.66 -6.27 -15.36
CA VAL A 171 -3.05 -4.84 -15.50
C VAL A 171 -2.69 -4.07 -14.25
N ARG A 172 -2.87 -4.66 -13.05
CA ARG A 172 -2.48 -4.06 -11.77
C ARG A 172 -0.98 -3.76 -11.73
N LYS A 173 -0.13 -4.73 -12.11
CA LYS A 173 1.32 -4.55 -12.16
C LYS A 173 1.76 -3.46 -13.16
N GLU A 174 1.14 -3.43 -14.34
CA GLU A 174 1.41 -2.40 -15.34
C GLU A 174 1.00 -1.02 -14.83
N LEU A 175 -0.16 -0.91 -14.16
CA LEU A 175 -0.67 0.34 -13.64
C LEU A 175 0.15 0.87 -12.46
N ARG A 176 0.64 0.01 -11.55
CA ARG A 176 1.55 0.40 -10.45
C ARG A 176 2.81 1.07 -11.01
N ARG A 177 3.48 0.43 -11.97
CA ARG A 177 4.69 0.95 -12.62
C ARG A 177 4.42 2.25 -13.38
N TRP A 178 3.25 2.33 -14.01
CA TRP A 178 2.86 3.52 -14.73
C TRP A 178 2.56 4.68 -13.78
N LEU A 179 1.84 4.45 -12.66
CA LEU A 179 1.57 5.48 -11.65
C LEU A 179 2.86 6.01 -11.03
N ARG A 180 3.82 5.14 -10.74
CA ARG A 180 5.13 5.56 -10.24
C ARG A 180 5.84 6.49 -11.22
N ARG A 181 5.92 6.12 -12.49
CA ARG A 181 6.52 6.98 -13.53
C ARG A 181 5.79 8.31 -13.69
N LEU A 182 4.47 8.28 -13.70
CA LEU A 182 3.67 9.51 -13.78
C LEU A 182 3.97 10.44 -12.60
N HIS A 183 4.09 9.88 -11.39
CA HIS A 183 4.44 10.67 -10.21
C HIS A 183 5.84 11.31 -10.37
N ASP A 184 6.82 10.55 -10.86
CA ASP A 184 8.18 11.04 -11.12
C ASP A 184 8.22 12.17 -12.20
N GLU A 185 7.26 12.21 -13.11
CA GLU A 185 7.15 13.26 -14.12
C GLU A 185 6.42 14.51 -13.61
N VAL A 186 5.34 14.32 -12.85
CA VAL A 186 4.41 15.41 -12.47
C VAL A 186 4.75 16.01 -11.10
N HIS A 187 5.37 15.24 -10.20
CA HIS A 187 5.75 15.63 -8.84
C HIS A 187 4.61 16.25 -8.00
N VAL A 188 3.36 15.82 -8.22
CA VAL A 188 2.21 16.24 -7.41
C VAL A 188 2.19 15.43 -6.13
N THR A 189 2.05 16.11 -4.98
CA THR A 189 1.82 15.44 -3.69
C THR A 189 0.64 14.49 -3.81
N SER A 190 0.86 13.21 -3.56
CA SER A 190 -0.13 12.17 -3.81
C SER A 190 -0.31 11.27 -2.60
N VAL A 191 -1.55 10.91 -2.30
CA VAL A 191 -1.89 9.93 -1.26
C VAL A 191 -2.79 8.86 -1.85
N PHE A 192 -2.45 7.60 -1.67
CA PHE A 192 -3.33 6.52 -2.06
C PHE A 192 -3.59 5.54 -0.93
N VAL A 193 -4.79 4.96 -0.94
CA VAL A 193 -5.22 3.92 -0.01
C VAL A 193 -5.04 2.56 -0.66
N THR A 194 -4.50 1.62 0.07
CA THR A 194 -4.45 0.21 -0.33
C THR A 194 -4.50 -0.71 0.90
N HIS A 195 -4.91 -1.95 0.69
CA HIS A 195 -4.75 -3.05 1.65
C HIS A 195 -3.70 -4.06 1.17
N ASP A 196 -3.13 -3.85 -0.02
CA ASP A 196 -2.11 -4.71 -0.64
C ASP A 196 -0.72 -4.15 -0.34
N GLN A 197 0.11 -4.99 0.29
CA GLN A 197 1.47 -4.63 0.69
C GLN A 197 2.38 -4.39 -0.51
N GLU A 198 2.27 -5.21 -1.57
CA GLU A 198 3.09 -5.04 -2.77
C GLU A 198 2.81 -3.69 -3.44
N GLU A 199 1.55 -3.26 -3.46
CA GLU A 199 1.18 -1.95 -4.01
C GLU A 199 1.86 -0.81 -3.25
N ALA A 200 1.78 -0.83 -1.91
CA ALA A 200 2.39 0.18 -1.08
C ALA A 200 3.93 0.19 -1.23
N MET A 201 4.56 -0.99 -1.17
CA MET A 201 6.01 -1.11 -1.21
C MET A 201 6.62 -0.80 -2.59
N GLU A 202 5.91 -1.12 -3.70
CA GLU A 202 6.41 -0.88 -5.06
C GLU A 202 6.23 0.57 -5.51
N VAL A 203 5.19 1.27 -5.00
CA VAL A 203 4.74 2.54 -5.59
C VAL A 203 5.10 3.74 -4.73
N ALA A 204 5.04 3.64 -3.40
CA ALA A 204 5.13 4.77 -2.49
C ALA A 204 6.58 5.20 -2.18
N ASP A 205 6.77 6.50 -1.92
CA ASP A 205 7.98 7.03 -1.28
C ASP A 205 7.94 6.80 0.23
N ARG A 206 6.74 6.84 0.80
CA ARG A 206 6.48 6.62 2.24
C ARG A 206 5.23 5.76 2.42
N VAL A 207 5.32 4.82 3.35
CA VAL A 207 4.20 3.99 3.78
C VAL A 207 3.77 4.40 5.17
N VAL A 208 2.46 4.56 5.37
CA VAL A 208 1.81 4.80 6.66
C VAL A 208 0.96 3.58 6.97
N VAL A 209 1.39 2.76 7.93
CA VAL A 209 0.66 1.56 8.35
C VAL A 209 -0.38 1.94 9.39
N MET A 210 -1.63 1.66 9.09
CA MET A 210 -2.78 1.97 9.95
C MET A 210 -3.45 0.71 10.48
N ASN A 211 -3.85 0.75 11.75
CA ASN A 211 -4.59 -0.32 12.40
C ASN A 211 -5.59 0.27 13.41
N ALA A 212 -6.81 -0.24 13.41
CA ALA A 212 -7.86 0.14 14.38
C ALA A 212 -7.99 1.67 14.58
N GLY A 213 -7.89 2.45 13.51
CA GLY A 213 -8.03 3.91 13.54
C GLY A 213 -6.78 4.67 13.99
N ARG A 214 -5.64 4.02 14.15
CA ARG A 214 -4.36 4.62 14.57
C ARG A 214 -3.26 4.38 13.56
N ILE A 215 -2.23 5.21 13.58
CA ILE A 215 -0.99 4.99 12.85
C ILE A 215 -0.07 4.15 13.73
N GLU A 216 0.32 2.97 13.23
CA GLU A 216 1.25 2.05 13.89
C GLU A 216 2.71 2.41 13.60
N GLN A 217 2.98 2.76 12.34
CA GLN A 217 4.30 3.14 11.86
C GLN A 217 4.21 3.90 10.55
N GLU A 218 5.15 4.80 10.32
CA GLU A 218 5.39 5.44 9.03
C GLU A 218 6.88 5.45 8.68
N GLY A 219 7.20 5.42 7.40
CA GLY A 219 8.58 5.46 6.91
C GLY A 219 8.72 5.07 5.45
N ALA A 220 9.96 5.06 4.94
CA ALA A 220 10.25 4.49 3.63
C ALA A 220 9.89 2.98 3.61
N PRO A 221 9.48 2.44 2.45
CA PRO A 221 9.04 1.05 2.34
C PRO A 221 10.02 0.02 2.95
N ASP A 222 11.30 0.11 2.61
CA ASP A 222 12.37 -0.74 3.13
C ASP A 222 12.54 -0.59 4.65
N GLN A 223 12.50 0.63 5.16
CA GLN A 223 12.59 0.90 6.58
C GLN A 223 11.45 0.26 7.38
N VAL A 224 10.22 0.39 6.90
CA VAL A 224 9.03 -0.18 7.57
C VAL A 224 9.06 -1.71 7.52
N TYR A 225 9.55 -2.28 6.42
CA TYR A 225 9.68 -3.73 6.26
C TYR A 225 10.81 -4.34 7.11
N ASP A 226 11.99 -3.71 7.11
CA ASP A 226 13.20 -4.24 7.79
C ASP A 226 13.24 -3.94 9.29
N HIS A 227 12.58 -2.83 9.69
CA HIS A 227 12.54 -2.34 11.07
C HIS A 227 11.11 -2.10 11.57
N PRO A 228 10.25 -3.14 11.61
CA PRO A 228 8.87 -3.00 12.08
C PRO A 228 8.86 -2.56 13.56
N ALA A 229 8.04 -1.55 13.86
CA ALA A 229 7.94 -0.97 15.21
C ALA A 229 7.12 -1.83 16.17
N THR A 230 6.16 -2.61 15.66
CA THR A 230 5.26 -3.43 16.47
C THR A 230 5.12 -4.84 15.90
N PRO A 231 4.69 -5.84 16.73
CA PRO A 231 4.35 -7.18 16.24
C PRO A 231 3.29 -7.14 15.14
N PHE A 232 2.36 -6.20 15.23
CA PHE A 232 1.32 -6.02 14.21
C PHE A 232 1.95 -5.68 12.86
N VAL A 233 2.82 -4.67 12.79
CA VAL A 233 3.47 -4.25 11.54
C VAL A 233 4.28 -5.39 10.93
N LEU A 234 5.04 -6.12 11.76
CA LEU A 234 5.83 -7.26 11.31
C LEU A 234 4.97 -8.35 10.67
N GLN A 235 3.89 -8.75 11.34
CA GLN A 235 2.99 -9.81 10.88
C GLN A 235 2.10 -9.34 9.71
N PHE A 236 1.73 -8.08 9.69
CA PHE A 236 0.95 -7.51 8.61
C PHE A 236 1.74 -7.42 7.31
N LEU A 237 3.05 -7.18 7.37
CA LEU A 237 3.92 -7.03 6.19
C LEU A 237 4.54 -8.35 5.69
N GLY A 238 4.08 -9.48 6.13
CA GLY A 238 4.49 -10.77 5.61
C GLY A 238 4.38 -11.90 6.61
N ASP A 239 4.54 -13.11 6.11
CA ASP A 239 4.54 -14.30 6.94
C ASP A 239 5.69 -14.29 7.95
N VAL A 240 5.42 -14.82 9.15
CA VAL A 240 6.42 -14.96 10.22
C VAL A 240 6.23 -16.27 10.97
N ASN A 241 7.33 -16.87 11.38
CA ASN A 241 7.38 -17.96 12.32
C ASN A 241 7.51 -17.43 13.74
N LEU A 242 6.80 -18.05 14.69
CA LEU A 242 6.80 -17.65 16.09
C LEU A 242 7.58 -18.67 16.92
N PHE A 243 8.50 -18.19 17.77
CA PHE A 243 9.29 -19.03 18.66
C PHE A 243 9.22 -18.50 20.10
N ARG A 244 9.03 -19.42 21.06
CA ARG A 244 8.99 -19.11 22.50
C ARG A 244 10.08 -19.92 23.21
N GLY A 245 10.83 -19.28 24.12
CA GLY A 245 11.88 -19.96 24.86
C GLY A 245 12.98 -20.58 23.99
N ARG A 246 13.18 -20.09 22.76
CA ARG A 246 14.14 -20.58 21.78
C ARG A 246 14.94 -19.45 21.18
N PHE A 247 16.13 -19.77 20.63
CA PHE A 247 16.96 -18.81 19.90
C PHE A 247 17.31 -17.55 20.72
N GLY A 248 17.54 -17.72 22.03
CA GLY A 248 17.79 -16.60 22.93
C GLY A 248 16.58 -15.75 23.28
N VAL A 249 15.40 -16.21 22.94
CA VAL A 249 14.13 -15.57 23.37
C VAL A 249 13.83 -16.03 24.80
N PRO A 250 13.66 -15.12 25.77
CA PRO A 250 13.31 -15.46 27.13
C PRO A 250 11.98 -16.19 27.27
N ASP A 251 11.82 -16.98 28.35
CA ASP A 251 10.53 -17.57 28.66
C ASP A 251 9.46 -16.47 28.87
N GLY A 252 8.32 -16.66 28.22
CA GLY A 252 7.21 -15.68 28.24
C GLY A 252 7.25 -14.61 27.13
N GLU A 253 8.36 -14.50 26.42
CA GLU A 253 8.47 -13.62 25.23
C GLU A 253 8.27 -14.41 23.93
N THR A 254 7.96 -13.69 22.86
CA THR A 254 7.83 -14.25 21.51
C THR A 254 8.90 -13.68 20.60
N GLY A 255 9.67 -14.56 19.99
CA GLY A 255 10.59 -14.24 18.89
C GLY A 255 9.89 -14.45 17.54
N TYR A 256 10.12 -13.54 16.62
CA TYR A 256 9.55 -13.53 15.28
C TYR A 256 10.67 -13.72 14.27
N VAL A 257 10.49 -14.66 13.34
CA VAL A 257 11.46 -14.96 12.28
C VAL A 257 10.75 -15.06 10.94
N ARG A 258 11.16 -14.29 9.96
CA ARG A 258 10.59 -14.41 8.61
C ARG A 258 11.01 -15.73 7.95
N PRO A 259 10.18 -16.34 7.08
CA PRO A 259 10.51 -17.61 6.43
C PRO A 259 11.84 -17.58 5.67
N HIS A 260 12.20 -16.45 5.06
CA HIS A 260 13.47 -16.32 4.34
C HIS A 260 14.69 -16.04 5.25
N GLU A 261 14.49 -15.83 6.55
CA GLU A 261 15.56 -15.64 7.54
C GLU A 261 15.99 -16.95 8.23
N LEU A 262 15.47 -18.10 7.78
CA LEU A 262 15.82 -19.41 8.31
C LEU A 262 16.77 -20.16 7.38
N ASP A 263 17.85 -20.69 7.97
CA ASP A 263 18.76 -21.65 7.33
C ASP A 263 18.32 -23.08 7.63
N ILE A 264 18.49 -23.98 6.65
CA ILE A 264 18.29 -25.43 6.80
C ILE A 264 19.66 -26.09 6.86
N LEU A 265 19.90 -26.83 7.94
CA LEU A 265 21.14 -27.52 8.21
C LEU A 265 20.93 -29.06 8.26
N GLY A 266 21.91 -29.82 7.76
CA GLY A 266 21.91 -31.29 7.87
C GLY A 266 22.27 -31.76 9.28
N ASP A 267 23.24 -31.08 9.90
CA ASP A 267 23.75 -31.44 11.20
C ASP A 267 23.16 -30.61 12.33
N ALA A 268 23.07 -31.21 13.53
CA ALA A 268 22.63 -30.54 14.74
C ALA A 268 23.63 -29.49 15.21
N THR A 269 23.14 -28.29 15.51
CA THR A 269 23.92 -27.26 16.23
C THR A 269 23.14 -26.82 17.47
N PRO A 270 23.82 -26.34 18.53
CA PRO A 270 23.15 -25.96 19.78
C PRO A 270 22.06 -24.90 19.62
N ASP A 271 22.17 -24.07 18.58
CA ASP A 271 21.30 -22.95 18.24
C ASP A 271 20.30 -23.28 17.12
N ALA A 272 20.12 -24.56 16.79
CA ALA A 272 19.19 -24.99 15.77
C ALA A 272 18.01 -25.82 16.33
N LEU A 273 16.86 -25.72 15.67
CA LEU A 273 15.64 -26.45 16.00
C LEU A 273 15.55 -27.71 15.13
N PRO A 274 15.47 -28.91 15.72
CA PRO A 274 15.23 -30.14 14.96
C PRO A 274 13.78 -30.10 14.38
N ALA A 275 13.64 -30.43 13.11
CA ALA A 275 12.37 -30.43 12.43
C ALA A 275 12.35 -31.45 11.26
N THR A 276 11.15 -31.90 10.90
CA THR A 276 10.94 -32.85 9.81
C THR A 276 10.32 -32.14 8.62
N LEU A 277 10.90 -32.26 7.45
CA LEU A 277 10.32 -31.68 6.22
C LEU A 277 8.99 -32.35 5.90
N ALA A 278 7.90 -31.60 5.97
CA ALA A 278 6.55 -32.07 5.73
C ALA A 278 6.12 -31.86 4.28
N HIS A 279 6.33 -30.65 3.75
CA HIS A 279 5.93 -30.27 2.41
C HIS A 279 6.94 -29.38 1.72
N THR A 280 6.95 -29.44 0.39
CA THR A 280 7.72 -28.53 -0.47
C THR A 280 6.83 -28.06 -1.59
N LEU A 281 6.73 -26.74 -1.75
CA LEU A 281 5.94 -26.08 -2.80
C LEU A 281 6.83 -25.10 -3.57
N THR A 282 6.97 -25.31 -4.86
CA THR A 282 7.68 -24.35 -5.73
C THR A 282 6.67 -23.60 -6.60
N VAL A 283 6.68 -22.28 -6.48
CA VAL A 283 5.84 -21.38 -7.29
C VAL A 283 6.75 -20.33 -7.96
N GLY A 284 6.87 -20.44 -9.28
CA GLY A 284 7.72 -19.52 -10.04
C GLY A 284 9.19 -19.57 -9.60
N ALA A 285 9.70 -18.44 -9.15
CA ALA A 285 11.09 -18.25 -8.72
C ALA A 285 11.34 -18.62 -7.24
N HIS A 286 10.31 -18.92 -6.46
CA HIS A 286 10.39 -19.17 -5.03
C HIS A 286 10.00 -20.60 -4.69
N THR A 287 10.62 -21.14 -3.65
CA THR A 287 10.28 -22.43 -3.04
C THR A 287 10.01 -22.22 -1.56
N ARG A 288 8.84 -22.69 -1.11
CA ARG A 288 8.43 -22.71 0.29
C ARG A 288 8.51 -24.16 0.80
N LEU A 289 9.14 -24.33 1.94
CA LEU A 289 9.28 -25.60 2.64
C LEU A 289 8.56 -25.48 3.98
N GLU A 290 7.71 -26.45 4.28
CA GLU A 290 7.01 -26.53 5.55
C GLU A 290 7.63 -27.64 6.39
N PHE A 291 8.11 -27.30 7.57
CA PHE A 291 8.73 -28.22 8.52
C PHE A 291 7.83 -28.42 9.73
N ARG A 292 7.60 -29.69 10.11
CA ARG A 292 6.97 -30.04 11.38
C ARG A 292 7.99 -29.90 12.50
N ARG A 293 7.67 -29.16 13.52
CA ARG A 293 8.50 -29.00 14.72
C ARG A 293 8.62 -30.31 15.51
N SER A 294 9.77 -30.52 16.14
CA SER A 294 9.98 -31.67 17.01
C SER A 294 9.86 -31.33 18.51
N ASP A 295 9.86 -30.05 18.86
CA ASP A 295 9.81 -29.56 20.25
C ASP A 295 8.38 -29.20 20.72
N GLU A 296 7.50 -28.78 19.80
CA GLU A 296 6.11 -28.49 20.10
C GLU A 296 5.22 -28.77 18.88
N ALA A 297 3.90 -28.77 19.07
CA ALA A 297 2.96 -28.91 17.95
C ALA A 297 3.00 -27.67 17.04
N GLY A 298 3.15 -27.88 15.74
CA GLY A 298 3.11 -26.81 14.76
C GLY A 298 4.11 -26.99 13.63
N PHE A 299 4.11 -25.98 12.77
CA PHE A 299 4.95 -25.95 11.57
C PHE A 299 5.80 -24.68 11.55
N VAL A 300 6.89 -24.76 10.82
CA VAL A 300 7.80 -23.66 10.52
C VAL A 300 7.94 -23.59 9.00
N ASP A 301 7.70 -22.41 8.46
CA ASP A 301 7.87 -22.12 7.04
C ASP A 301 9.28 -21.59 6.77
N VAL A 302 9.90 -22.12 5.74
CA VAL A 302 11.17 -21.63 5.19
C VAL A 302 10.93 -21.27 3.73
N GLU A 303 11.38 -20.07 3.32
CA GLU A 303 11.26 -19.62 1.94
C GLU A 303 12.63 -19.25 1.38
N MET A 304 12.87 -19.66 0.14
CA MET A 304 14.12 -19.35 -0.58
C MET A 304 13.88 -19.27 -2.10
N LEU A 305 14.87 -18.76 -2.82
CA LEU A 305 14.84 -18.82 -4.27
C LEU A 305 14.93 -20.28 -4.74
N ARG A 306 14.25 -20.58 -5.85
CA ARG A 306 14.25 -21.92 -6.44
C ARG A 306 15.67 -22.43 -6.75
N ALA A 307 16.57 -21.54 -7.19
CA ALA A 307 17.96 -21.91 -7.46
C ALA A 307 18.69 -22.35 -6.17
N ASP A 308 18.49 -21.63 -5.07
CA ASP A 308 19.07 -21.94 -3.78
C ASP A 308 18.50 -23.25 -3.21
N TYR A 309 17.19 -23.48 -3.40
CA TYR A 309 16.56 -24.74 -3.03
C TYR A 309 17.16 -25.93 -3.78
N VAL A 310 17.36 -25.83 -5.10
CA VAL A 310 17.94 -26.92 -5.89
C VAL A 310 19.36 -27.23 -5.39
N ALA A 311 20.19 -26.21 -5.20
CA ALA A 311 21.55 -26.40 -4.69
C ALA A 311 21.56 -27.00 -3.28
N LEU A 312 20.65 -26.55 -2.41
CA LEU A 312 20.53 -27.04 -1.04
C LEU A 312 20.00 -28.49 -1.00
N ARG A 313 19.00 -28.80 -1.83
CA ARG A 313 18.45 -30.16 -1.98
C ARG A 313 19.54 -31.14 -2.40
N ASP A 314 20.32 -30.79 -3.41
CA ASP A 314 21.36 -31.68 -3.93
C ASP A 314 22.52 -31.86 -2.93
N ARG A 315 22.82 -30.82 -2.14
CA ARG A 315 23.87 -30.87 -1.08
C ARG A 315 23.46 -31.68 0.15
N LEU A 316 22.21 -31.46 0.63
CA LEU A 316 21.72 -32.06 1.88
C LEU A 316 20.89 -33.32 1.67
N GLY A 317 20.52 -33.66 0.41
CA GLY A 317 19.58 -34.73 0.12
C GLY A 317 18.17 -34.45 0.66
N LEU A 318 17.69 -33.21 0.50
CA LEU A 318 16.38 -32.83 1.05
C LEU A 318 15.26 -33.70 0.48
N THR A 319 14.56 -34.40 1.39
CA THR A 319 13.41 -35.26 1.04
C THR A 319 12.29 -35.03 2.06
N VAL A 320 11.04 -35.13 1.60
CA VAL A 320 9.87 -35.11 2.50
C VAL A 320 9.96 -36.31 3.46
N GLY A 321 9.73 -36.06 4.74
CA GLY A 321 9.95 -37.02 5.83
C GLY A 321 11.37 -37.03 6.40
N GLY A 322 12.32 -36.35 5.76
CA GLY A 322 13.70 -36.21 6.26
C GLY A 322 13.79 -35.28 7.46
N HIS A 323 14.78 -35.57 8.34
CA HIS A 323 15.08 -34.79 9.55
C HIS A 323 16.19 -33.80 9.29
N TYR A 324 15.97 -32.55 9.64
CA TYR A 324 16.87 -31.43 9.43
C TYR A 324 16.86 -30.52 10.65
N HIS A 325 17.71 -29.49 10.63
CA HIS A 325 17.80 -28.51 11.70
C HIS A 325 17.61 -27.12 11.12
N LEU A 326 16.78 -26.30 11.77
CA LEU A 326 16.46 -24.93 11.36
C LEU A 326 17.14 -23.93 12.28
N ARG A 327 17.87 -22.98 11.69
CA ARG A 327 18.57 -21.95 12.44
C ARG A 327 18.19 -20.57 11.91
N PRO A 328 17.69 -19.65 12.76
CA PRO A 328 17.41 -18.30 12.35
C PRO A 328 18.70 -17.48 12.16
N ARG A 329 18.77 -16.73 11.08
CA ARG A 329 19.81 -15.72 10.86
C ARG A 329 19.52 -14.44 11.66
N ARG A 330 18.24 -14.16 11.88
CA ARG A 330 17.75 -13.00 12.64
C ARG A 330 16.51 -13.41 13.42
N VAL A 331 16.39 -12.92 14.66
CA VAL A 331 15.20 -13.04 15.50
C VAL A 331 14.77 -11.63 15.91
N THR A 332 13.57 -11.24 15.52
CA THR A 332 13.00 -9.95 15.92
C THR A 332 12.21 -10.14 17.23
N ARG A 333 12.41 -9.25 18.20
CA ARG A 333 11.71 -9.25 19.49
C ARG A 333 11.17 -7.87 19.77
N PHE A 334 10.02 -7.81 20.41
CA PHE A 334 9.43 -6.56 20.88
C PHE A 334 9.42 -6.55 22.39
N VAL A 335 9.85 -5.44 22.99
CA VAL A 335 9.83 -5.27 24.45
C VAL A 335 8.38 -5.15 24.90
N ALA A 336 7.98 -5.91 25.93
CA ALA A 336 6.65 -5.82 26.52
C ALA A 336 6.42 -4.38 27.02
N GLY A 337 5.49 -3.64 26.38
CA GLY A 337 5.20 -2.25 26.69
C GLY A 337 5.25 -1.27 25.54
N SER A 338 5.62 -1.72 24.33
CA SER A 338 5.56 -0.90 23.10
C SER A 338 4.20 -1.09 22.42
N VAL A 339 3.10 -0.72 23.09
CA VAL A 339 1.74 -0.66 22.51
C VAL A 339 1.16 0.72 22.81
#